data_8aec3ec696edec36e4c1181dffea82af
#
_entry.id   8aec3ec696edec36e4c1181dffea82af
#
_cell.length_a   1.000
_cell.length_b   1.000
_cell.length_c   1.000
_cell.angle_alpha   90.00
_cell.angle_beta   90.00
_cell.angle_gamma   90.00
#
_symmetry.space_group_name_H-M   'P 1'
#
loop_
_entity.id
_entity.type
_entity.pdbx_description
1 polymer ?
#
loop_
_entity_poly.entity_id
_entity_poly.type
_entity_poly.pdbx_seq_one_letter_code
_entity_poly.pdbx_strand_id
1 'polypeptide(L)'
;ACRAVFPSVKWQRCQFHMAQNAQSYAPKESMKKEIGESLRRIFHSCDYAAAQDEKRKCIEKYKVSAPEFVKWLEDNIDEGLTCFSFPEAHRKRIRTVNGLERLNREIRRRTRVATLFPNVASCERLITAVLQDIHEDWITGKRYLDMSLLN
;
A
#
# COMPACT_ATOMS: atom_id res chain seq x y z
N ALA A 1 -13.08 -8.94 7.18
CA ALA A 1 -12.51 -9.08 8.53
C ALA A 1 -12.20 -7.72 9.17
N CYS A 2 -11.31 -6.85 8.62
CA CYS A 2 -10.92 -5.57 9.26
C CYS A 2 -12.12 -4.65 9.57
N ARG A 3 -13.04 -4.45 8.64
CA ARG A 3 -14.24 -3.60 8.87
C ARG A 3 -15.17 -4.12 9.96
N ALA A 4 -15.19 -5.43 10.22
CA ALA A 4 -16.00 -6.02 11.29
C ALA A 4 -15.40 -5.79 12.69
N VAL A 5 -14.08 -5.72 12.78
CA VAL A 5 -13.35 -5.52 14.05
C VAL A 5 -13.06 -4.04 14.32
N PHE A 6 -12.80 -3.26 13.26
CA PHE A 6 -12.44 -1.85 13.31
C PHE A 6 -13.30 -1.02 12.35
N PRO A 7 -14.60 -0.81 12.65
CA PRO A 7 -15.54 -0.17 11.73
C PRO A 7 -15.19 1.30 11.42
N SER A 8 -14.55 2.00 12.35
CA SER A 8 -14.15 3.42 12.21
C SER A 8 -12.79 3.62 11.52
N VAL A 9 -12.01 2.55 11.31
CA VAL A 9 -10.68 2.68 10.72
C VAL A 9 -10.77 2.83 9.20
N LYS A 10 -10.14 3.87 8.69
CA LYS A 10 -10.05 4.10 7.24
C LYS A 10 -9.20 3.02 6.56
N TRP A 11 -9.73 2.45 5.50
CA TRP A 11 -9.05 1.43 4.71
C TRP A 11 -8.25 2.08 3.59
N GLN A 12 -6.95 1.82 3.55
CA GLN A 12 -6.05 2.23 2.47
C GLN A 12 -5.44 0.98 1.83
N ARG A 13 -5.66 0.82 0.54
CA ARG A 13 -5.01 -0.24 -0.24
C ARG A 13 -3.62 0.21 -0.71
N CYS A 14 -2.67 -0.70 -0.78
CA CYS A 14 -1.32 -0.41 -1.23
C CYS A 14 -1.31 0.04 -2.70
N GLN A 15 -0.93 1.28 -2.96
CA GLN A 15 -0.91 1.87 -4.31
C GLN A 15 0.04 1.12 -5.25
N PHE A 16 1.16 0.59 -4.74
CA PHE A 16 2.10 -0.19 -5.55
C PHE A 16 1.47 -1.47 -6.08
N HIS A 17 0.86 -2.28 -5.19
CA HIS A 17 0.19 -3.52 -5.62
C HIS A 17 -1.07 -3.25 -6.45
N MET A 18 -1.75 -2.14 -6.21
CA MET A 18 -2.85 -1.70 -7.08
C MET A 18 -2.37 -1.41 -8.49
N ALA A 19 -1.25 -0.68 -8.63
CA ALA A 19 -0.67 -0.39 -9.94
C ALA A 19 -0.23 -1.67 -10.67
N GLN A 20 0.38 -2.62 -9.96
CA GLN A 20 0.72 -3.93 -10.55
C GLN A 20 -0.53 -4.68 -11.01
N ASN A 21 -1.56 -4.74 -10.16
CA ASN A 21 -2.80 -5.42 -10.51
C ASN A 21 -3.50 -4.77 -11.69
N ALA A 22 -3.57 -3.44 -11.75
CA ALA A 22 -4.16 -2.70 -12.85
C ALA A 22 -3.49 -3.01 -14.21
N GLN A 23 -2.17 -3.19 -14.21
CA GLN A 23 -1.43 -3.51 -15.43
C GLN A 23 -1.79 -4.88 -16.02
N SER A 24 -2.34 -5.81 -15.21
CA SER A 24 -2.82 -7.10 -15.70
C SER A 24 -4.07 -6.99 -16.60
N TYR A 25 -4.79 -5.85 -16.51
CA TYR A 25 -5.94 -5.54 -17.36
C TYR A 25 -5.56 -4.78 -18.64
N ALA A 26 -4.27 -4.57 -18.90
CA ALA A 26 -3.81 -3.97 -20.15
C ALA A 26 -4.00 -4.96 -21.32
N PRO A 27 -4.67 -4.56 -22.42
CA PRO A 27 -4.90 -5.45 -23.57
C PRO A 27 -3.61 -5.86 -24.27
N LYS A 28 -2.56 -5.04 -24.18
CA LYS A 28 -1.25 -5.26 -24.80
C LYS A 28 -0.12 -4.95 -23.82
N GLU A 29 0.95 -5.72 -23.91
CA GLU A 29 2.15 -5.52 -23.08
C GLU A 29 2.73 -4.09 -23.20
N SER A 30 2.73 -3.54 -24.43
CA SER A 30 3.20 -2.18 -24.71
C SER A 30 2.41 -1.09 -23.95
N MET A 31 1.15 -1.34 -23.59
CA MET A 31 0.30 -0.40 -22.85
C MET A 31 0.55 -0.40 -21.35
N LYS A 32 1.16 -1.43 -20.78
CA LYS A 32 1.39 -1.55 -19.33
C LYS A 32 2.16 -0.37 -18.75
N LYS A 33 3.23 0.04 -19.43
CA LYS A 33 4.04 1.18 -19.00
C LYS A 33 3.21 2.46 -18.96
N GLU A 34 2.44 2.73 -20.02
CA GLU A 34 1.62 3.94 -20.14
C GLU A 34 0.47 3.98 -19.11
N ILE A 35 -0.18 2.84 -18.89
CA ILE A 35 -1.16 2.66 -17.80
C ILE A 35 -0.51 2.93 -16.43
N GLY A 36 0.67 2.37 -16.19
CA GLY A 36 1.43 2.61 -14.95
C GLY A 36 1.76 4.08 -14.73
N GLU A 37 2.14 4.82 -15.78
CA GLU A 37 2.39 6.26 -15.72
C GLU A 37 1.10 7.05 -15.43
N SER A 38 -0.03 6.64 -16.01
CA SER A 38 -1.34 7.25 -15.74
C SER A 38 -1.78 7.06 -14.29
N LEU A 39 -1.64 5.84 -13.76
CA LEU A 39 -1.88 5.56 -12.34
C LEU A 39 -0.94 6.34 -11.42
N ARG A 40 0.32 6.49 -11.80
CA ARG A 40 1.28 7.29 -11.03
C ARG A 40 0.85 8.74 -10.93
N ARG A 41 0.31 9.35 -11.99
CA ARG A 41 -0.25 10.71 -11.93
C ARG A 41 -1.39 10.81 -10.93
N ILE A 42 -2.35 9.86 -10.96
CA ILE A 42 -3.45 9.80 -10.02
C ILE A 42 -2.94 9.72 -8.56
N PHE A 43 -2.04 8.78 -8.28
CA PHE A 43 -1.54 8.52 -6.92
C PHE A 43 -0.61 9.61 -6.36
N HIS A 44 0.00 10.43 -7.24
CA HIS A 44 0.91 11.49 -6.85
C HIS A 44 0.31 12.90 -7.03
N SER A 45 -0.99 13.01 -7.18
CA SER A 45 -1.71 14.27 -7.19
C SER A 45 -1.52 15.03 -5.86
N CYS A 46 -1.64 16.34 -5.90
CA CYS A 46 -1.46 17.17 -4.70
C CYS A 46 -2.57 16.97 -3.66
N ASP A 47 -3.79 16.71 -4.12
CA ASP A 47 -4.96 16.48 -3.26
C ASP A 47 -5.95 15.50 -3.90
N TYR A 48 -7.05 15.23 -3.19
CA TYR A 48 -8.08 14.30 -3.65
C TYR A 48 -8.81 14.79 -4.91
N ALA A 49 -9.06 16.11 -5.03
CA ALA A 49 -9.75 16.67 -6.18
C ALA A 49 -8.91 16.52 -7.45
N ALA A 50 -7.62 16.84 -7.38
CA ALA A 50 -6.67 16.63 -8.47
C ALA A 50 -6.54 15.14 -8.84
N ALA A 51 -6.58 14.23 -7.85
CA ALA A 51 -6.57 12.79 -8.11
C ALA A 51 -7.82 12.32 -8.86
N GLN A 52 -9.00 12.86 -8.52
CA GLN A 52 -10.24 12.58 -9.25
C GLN A 52 -10.22 13.15 -10.67
N ASP A 53 -9.61 14.31 -10.90
CA ASP A 53 -9.43 14.88 -12.24
C ASP A 53 -8.52 14.00 -13.11
N GLU A 54 -7.40 13.54 -12.57
CA GLU A 54 -6.51 12.61 -13.27
C GLU A 54 -7.19 11.24 -13.52
N LYS A 55 -8.03 10.75 -12.59
CA LYS A 55 -8.88 9.57 -12.79
C LYS A 55 -9.81 9.76 -14.00
N ARG A 56 -10.52 10.90 -14.09
CA ARG A 56 -11.42 11.19 -15.23
C ARG A 56 -10.65 11.22 -16.56
N LYS A 57 -9.51 11.89 -16.62
CA LYS A 57 -8.64 11.93 -17.82
C LYS A 57 -8.19 10.53 -18.22
N CYS A 58 -7.85 9.70 -17.23
CA CYS A 58 -7.43 8.32 -17.44
C CYS A 58 -8.58 7.48 -18.06
N ILE A 59 -9.78 7.59 -17.52
CA ILE A 59 -10.99 6.92 -18.04
C ILE A 59 -11.24 7.33 -19.50
N GLU A 60 -11.28 8.64 -19.80
CA GLU A 60 -11.50 9.15 -21.14
C GLU A 60 -10.45 8.65 -22.15
N LYS A 61 -9.20 8.60 -21.71
CA LYS A 61 -8.09 8.13 -22.56
C LYS A 61 -8.21 6.66 -22.94
N TYR A 62 -8.66 5.82 -21.98
CA TYR A 62 -8.62 4.36 -22.16
C TYR A 62 -9.98 3.70 -22.41
N LYS A 63 -11.08 4.45 -22.40
CA LYS A 63 -12.44 3.89 -22.55
C LYS A 63 -12.65 3.03 -23.80
N VAL A 64 -11.96 3.34 -24.90
CA VAL A 64 -12.06 2.57 -26.14
C VAL A 64 -10.94 1.54 -26.24
N SER A 65 -9.72 1.91 -25.86
CA SER A 65 -8.53 1.08 -26.08
C SER A 65 -8.27 0.02 -25.01
N ALA A 66 -8.82 0.20 -23.79
CA ALA A 66 -8.66 -0.72 -22.68
C ALA A 66 -9.88 -0.70 -21.72
N PRO A 67 -11.08 -1.13 -22.18
CA PRO A 67 -12.32 -1.03 -21.39
C PRO A 67 -12.27 -1.84 -20.09
N GLU A 68 -11.62 -3.00 -20.08
CA GLU A 68 -11.47 -3.81 -18.85
C GLU A 68 -10.60 -3.11 -17.80
N PHE A 69 -9.56 -2.40 -18.21
CA PHE A 69 -8.77 -1.56 -17.32
C PHE A 69 -9.61 -0.40 -16.75
N VAL A 70 -10.43 0.25 -17.58
CA VAL A 70 -11.31 1.35 -17.12
C VAL A 70 -12.30 0.85 -16.09
N LYS A 71 -12.96 -0.29 -16.32
CA LYS A 71 -13.87 -0.91 -15.37
C LYS A 71 -13.15 -1.21 -14.05
N TRP A 72 -11.96 -1.82 -14.11
CA TRP A 72 -11.16 -2.06 -12.93
C TRP A 72 -10.82 -0.76 -12.19
N LEU A 73 -10.47 0.30 -12.91
CA LEU A 73 -10.12 1.61 -12.36
C LEU A 73 -11.31 2.22 -11.59
N GLU A 74 -12.51 2.20 -12.20
CA GLU A 74 -13.73 2.72 -11.56
C GLU A 74 -14.07 1.97 -10.27
N ASP A 75 -13.96 0.65 -10.29
CA ASP A 75 -14.34 -0.22 -9.17
C ASP A 75 -13.34 -0.21 -8.00
N ASN A 76 -12.06 0.09 -8.25
CA ASN A 76 -11.00 -0.18 -7.27
C ASN A 76 -10.19 1.03 -6.83
N ILE A 77 -10.00 2.06 -7.67
CA ILE A 77 -8.99 3.10 -7.44
C ILE A 77 -9.19 3.90 -6.15
N ASP A 78 -10.43 4.11 -5.75
CA ASP A 78 -10.78 4.94 -4.59
C ASP A 78 -10.26 4.35 -3.27
N GLU A 79 -10.12 3.02 -3.17
CA GLU A 79 -9.46 2.36 -2.03
C GLU A 79 -7.96 2.73 -1.92
N GLY A 80 -7.33 3.16 -3.01
CA GLY A 80 -5.96 3.65 -3.04
C GLY A 80 -5.82 5.15 -2.76
N LEU A 81 -6.94 5.90 -2.73
CA LEU A 81 -6.95 7.35 -2.55
C LEU A 81 -7.27 7.79 -1.11
N THR A 82 -7.55 6.85 -0.21
CA THR A 82 -7.84 7.12 1.20
C THR A 82 -6.72 7.92 1.89
N CYS A 83 -5.48 7.75 1.46
CA CYS A 83 -4.33 8.49 1.99
C CYS A 83 -4.48 10.02 1.88
N PHE A 84 -5.27 10.54 0.94
CA PHE A 84 -5.54 11.97 0.80
C PHE A 84 -6.37 12.54 1.96
N SER A 85 -7.05 11.71 2.74
CA SER A 85 -7.76 12.14 3.96
C SER A 85 -6.85 12.32 5.18
N PHE A 86 -5.55 12.15 5.00
CA PHE A 86 -4.53 12.30 6.05
C PHE A 86 -3.61 13.49 5.73
N PRO A 87 -2.93 14.07 6.74
CA PRO A 87 -1.94 15.11 6.54
C PRO A 87 -0.91 14.72 5.48
N GLU A 88 -0.47 15.68 4.68
CA GLU A 88 0.46 15.45 3.56
C GLU A 88 1.74 14.72 4.00
N ALA A 89 2.30 15.12 5.15
CA ALA A 89 3.50 14.50 5.73
C ALA A 89 3.34 12.97 5.98
N HIS A 90 2.10 12.50 6.19
CA HIS A 90 1.81 11.09 6.42
C HIS A 90 1.56 10.30 5.13
N ARG A 91 1.05 10.94 4.07
CA ARG A 91 0.59 10.26 2.84
C ARG A 91 1.63 9.33 2.25
N LYS A 92 2.89 9.78 2.18
CA LYS A 92 4.02 8.98 1.66
C LYS A 92 4.24 7.68 2.46
N ARG A 93 3.92 7.67 3.76
CA ARG A 93 4.16 6.54 4.66
C ARG A 93 3.02 5.53 4.63
N ILE A 94 1.78 5.98 4.45
CA ILE A 94 0.58 5.14 4.51
C ILE A 94 0.09 4.62 3.16
N ARG A 95 0.51 5.21 2.04
CA ARG A 95 0.08 4.80 0.68
C ARG A 95 0.65 3.46 0.21
N THR A 96 1.68 2.93 0.87
CA THR A 96 2.29 1.64 0.56
C THR A 96 2.56 0.83 1.82
N VAL A 97 2.71 -0.50 1.68
CA VAL A 97 3.00 -1.41 2.79
C VAL A 97 4.49 -1.71 2.95
N ASN A 98 5.38 -0.88 2.42
CA ASN A 98 6.83 -1.10 2.43
C ASN A 98 7.40 -1.34 3.85
N GLY A 99 6.85 -0.67 4.87
CA GLY A 99 7.25 -0.87 6.27
C GLY A 99 6.99 -2.30 6.73
N LEU A 100 5.77 -2.81 6.48
CA LEU A 100 5.39 -4.19 6.80
C LEU A 100 6.16 -5.22 5.97
N GLU A 101 6.45 -4.93 4.71
CA GLU A 101 7.24 -5.83 3.86
C GLU A 101 8.68 -5.94 4.37
N ARG A 102 9.29 -4.85 4.83
CA ARG A 102 10.60 -4.86 5.47
C ARG A 102 10.58 -5.67 6.76
N LEU A 103 9.59 -5.47 7.62
CA LEU A 103 9.39 -6.23 8.84
C LEU A 103 9.26 -7.73 8.56
N ASN A 104 8.37 -8.10 7.64
CA ASN A 104 8.19 -9.50 7.23
C ASN A 104 9.46 -10.11 6.64
N ARG A 105 10.25 -9.33 5.90
CA ARG A 105 11.54 -9.79 5.35
C ARG A 105 12.54 -10.07 6.47
N GLU A 106 12.60 -9.22 7.49
CA GLU A 106 13.49 -9.41 8.63
C GLU A 106 13.08 -10.63 9.46
N ILE A 107 11.80 -10.80 9.75
CA ILE A 107 11.28 -12.00 10.41
C ILE A 107 11.68 -13.26 9.61
N ARG A 108 11.43 -13.28 8.31
CA ARG A 108 11.80 -14.41 7.45
C ARG A 108 13.32 -14.65 7.44
N ARG A 109 14.13 -13.61 7.42
CA ARG A 109 15.59 -13.72 7.45
C ARG A 109 16.05 -14.43 8.73
N ARG A 110 15.51 -14.04 9.89
CA ARG A 110 15.86 -14.63 11.18
C ARG A 110 15.31 -16.04 11.36
N THR A 111 14.07 -16.29 10.97
CA THR A 111 13.45 -17.60 11.10
C THR A 111 14.04 -18.68 10.15
N ARG A 112 14.55 -18.27 8.97
CA ARG A 112 15.22 -19.21 8.06
C ARG A 112 16.52 -19.80 8.60
N VAL A 113 17.20 -19.12 9.51
CA VAL A 113 18.42 -19.63 10.15
C VAL A 113 18.09 -20.78 11.09
N ALA A 114 16.90 -20.77 11.72
CA ALA A 114 16.41 -21.85 12.57
C ALA A 114 15.64 -22.89 11.75
N THR A 115 16.28 -23.52 10.78
CA THR A 115 15.70 -24.39 9.73
C THR A 115 14.54 -25.29 10.15
N LEU A 116 14.42 -25.66 11.44
CA LEU A 116 13.36 -26.46 12.01
C LEU A 116 13.01 -25.95 13.41
N PHE A 117 11.71 -25.73 13.68
CA PHE A 117 11.23 -25.42 15.03
C PHE A 117 10.65 -26.69 15.67
N PRO A 118 11.03 -27.03 16.91
CA PRO A 118 10.51 -28.22 17.59
C PRO A 118 9.01 -28.13 17.93
N ASN A 119 8.48 -26.90 18.05
CA ASN A 119 7.06 -26.61 18.30
C ASN A 119 6.72 -25.14 17.98
N VAL A 120 5.42 -24.83 17.92
CA VAL A 120 4.90 -23.49 17.64
C VAL A 120 5.43 -22.45 18.64
N ALA A 121 5.44 -22.77 19.93
CA ALA A 121 5.90 -21.86 20.98
C ALA A 121 7.38 -21.46 20.81
N SER A 122 8.22 -22.33 20.26
CA SER A 122 9.61 -22.01 19.95
C SER A 122 9.72 -21.00 18.78
N CYS A 123 8.88 -21.15 17.76
CA CYS A 123 8.78 -20.19 16.67
C CYS A 123 8.28 -18.83 17.16
N GLU A 124 7.22 -18.82 17.95
CA GLU A 124 6.64 -17.59 18.52
C GLU A 124 7.64 -16.83 19.39
N ARG A 125 8.41 -17.52 20.24
CA ARG A 125 9.46 -16.88 21.05
C ARG A 125 10.51 -16.17 20.19
N LEU A 126 10.97 -16.80 19.11
CA LEU A 126 11.94 -16.17 18.21
C LEU A 126 11.33 -14.95 17.50
N ILE A 127 10.09 -15.08 17.00
CA ILE A 127 9.40 -13.97 16.34
C ILE A 127 9.20 -12.81 17.33
N THR A 128 8.79 -13.09 18.57
CA THR A 128 8.60 -12.09 19.61
C THR A 128 9.91 -11.35 19.92
N ALA A 129 11.03 -12.08 20.07
CA ALA A 129 12.34 -11.46 20.30
C ALA A 129 12.74 -10.54 19.14
N VAL A 130 12.56 -10.99 17.89
CA VAL A 130 12.82 -10.16 16.70
C VAL A 130 11.95 -8.90 16.67
N LEU A 131 10.67 -9.02 17.04
CA LEU A 131 9.76 -7.88 17.11
C LEU A 131 10.12 -6.91 18.23
N GLN A 132 10.62 -7.40 19.38
CA GLN A 132 11.12 -6.55 20.48
C GLN A 132 12.34 -5.73 20.04
N ASP A 133 13.36 -6.37 19.44
CA ASP A 133 14.52 -5.67 18.90
C ASP A 133 14.11 -4.54 17.94
N ILE A 134 13.22 -4.83 17.00
CA ILE A 134 12.74 -3.84 16.02
C ILE A 134 11.92 -2.73 16.70
N HIS A 135 11.12 -3.08 17.72
CA HIS A 135 10.34 -2.11 18.50
C HIS A 135 11.24 -1.12 19.23
N GLU A 136 12.31 -1.59 19.86
CA GLU A 136 13.31 -0.75 20.53
C GLU A 136 13.99 0.21 19.54
N ASP A 137 14.38 -0.30 18.37
CA ASP A 137 14.92 0.53 17.28
C ASP A 137 13.91 1.62 16.83
N TRP A 138 12.62 1.30 16.83
CA TRP A 138 11.59 2.26 16.41
C TRP A 138 11.27 3.31 17.48
N ILE A 139 11.32 2.95 18.76
CA ILE A 139 11.10 3.89 19.88
C ILE A 139 12.24 4.90 19.96
N THR A 140 13.48 4.43 19.81
CA THR A 140 14.69 5.27 19.93
C THR A 140 15.05 5.98 18.63
N GLY A 141 14.50 5.52 17.51
CA GLY A 141 14.81 6.00 16.19
C GLY A 141 13.98 7.21 15.74
N LYS A 142 14.10 7.54 14.46
CA LYS A 142 13.36 8.65 13.84
C LYS A 142 11.86 8.34 13.78
N ARG A 143 11.02 9.24 14.26
CA ARG A 143 9.54 9.10 14.20
C ARG A 143 9.07 8.80 12.78
N TYR A 144 8.26 7.75 12.65
CA TYR A 144 7.71 7.35 11.36
C TYR A 144 6.49 8.20 10.96
N LEU A 145 5.61 8.47 11.90
CA LEU A 145 4.46 9.37 11.76
C LEU A 145 4.46 10.37 12.92
N ASP A 146 4.19 11.63 12.62
CA ASP A 146 3.97 12.65 13.65
C ASP A 146 2.47 12.71 13.98
N MET A 147 2.09 12.10 15.09
CA MET A 147 0.68 12.00 15.50
C MET A 147 0.10 13.33 15.96
N SER A 148 0.91 14.35 16.25
CA SER A 148 0.43 15.69 16.61
C SER A 148 -0.31 16.38 15.45
N LEU A 149 -0.08 15.93 14.21
CA LEU A 149 -0.75 16.44 13.00
C LEU A 149 -2.17 15.87 12.79
N LEU A 150 -2.65 14.98 13.65
CA LEU A 150 -3.96 14.34 13.56
C LEU A 150 -5.00 14.91 14.52
N ASN A 151 -4.61 15.92 15.34
CA ASN A 151 -5.49 16.63 16.28
C ASN A 151 -6.20 17.79 15.59
#